data_619f0b9c33aabebcf4ecb5a8f95dbff3
#
_entry.id   619f0b9c33aabebcf4ecb5a8f95dbff3
#
_cell.length_a   1.000
_cell.length_b   1.000
_cell.length_c   1.000
_cell.angle_alpha   90.00
_cell.angle_beta   90.00
_cell.angle_gamma   90.00
#
_symmetry.space_group_name_H-M   'P 1'
#
loop_
_entity.id
_entity.type
_entity.pdbx_description
1 polymer ?
#
loop_
_entity_poly.entity_id
_entity_poly.type
_entity_poly.pdbx_seq_one_letter_code
_entity_poly.pdbx_strand_id
1 'polypeptide(L)'
;GLAFPDEDMPGVDLVVPDFTYLEKNKDRFRGIVITHGHEDHIGALPYLLKKVNVPIYGTRLTLGLVEGKLKEHNLLSQASLNVVEPRQNVRMGCMSVEFIRVNHSIPDACALAIHTPAGVIVHTGDFKVDYTPIEGGIIDLARFGELGNRGVLALMSESTNAERPGYTKSERSVGESFKNLFNSAEGKRIIIATFSSNIHRIQQIIDC
;
A
#
# COMPACT_ATOMS: atom_id res chain seq x y z
N GLY A 1 -6.78 -1.71 7.63
CA GLY A 1 -5.62 -2.49 7.91
C GLY A 1 -5.89 -3.69 8.79
N LEU A 2 -4.89 -4.50 8.93
CA LEU A 2 -4.88 -5.69 9.78
C LEU A 2 -3.61 -5.60 10.62
N ALA A 3 -3.65 -6.04 11.87
CA ALA A 3 -2.45 -6.24 12.68
C ALA A 3 -2.23 -7.72 12.93
N PHE A 4 -0.97 -8.11 13.11
CA PHE A 4 -0.63 -9.46 13.53
C PHE A 4 -0.66 -9.53 15.08
N PRO A 5 -1.12 -10.64 15.66
CA PRO A 5 -1.12 -10.78 17.10
C PRO A 5 0.30 -10.83 17.66
N ASP A 6 0.48 -10.20 18.80
CA ASP A 6 1.74 -10.26 19.57
C ASP A 6 1.83 -11.56 20.41
N GLU A 7 3.01 -11.81 20.98
CA GLU A 7 3.27 -12.99 21.83
C GLU A 7 2.33 -13.07 23.05
N ASP A 8 1.81 -11.94 23.50
CA ASP A 8 0.85 -11.84 24.61
C ASP A 8 -0.61 -12.21 24.22
N MET A 9 -0.85 -12.59 22.97
CA MET A 9 -2.18 -12.93 22.42
C MET A 9 -2.28 -14.41 22.00
N PRO A 10 -2.07 -15.39 22.90
CA PRO A 10 -2.11 -16.81 22.54
C PRO A 10 -3.51 -17.21 22.06
N GLY A 11 -3.58 -17.92 20.91
CA GLY A 11 -4.84 -18.36 20.30
C GLY A 11 -5.58 -17.30 19.49
N VAL A 12 -4.97 -16.13 19.26
CA VAL A 12 -5.47 -15.11 18.36
C VAL A 12 -4.76 -15.26 17.01
N ASP A 13 -5.52 -15.46 15.92
CA ASP A 13 -4.96 -15.59 14.57
C ASP A 13 -4.80 -14.22 13.88
N LEU A 14 -5.73 -13.30 14.11
CA LEU A 14 -5.78 -12.00 13.44
C LEU A 14 -6.32 -10.92 14.37
N VAL A 15 -5.77 -9.70 14.22
CA VAL A 15 -6.29 -8.50 14.87
C VAL A 15 -6.84 -7.57 13.81
N VAL A 16 -8.15 -7.34 13.82
CA VAL A 16 -8.85 -6.45 12.88
C VAL A 16 -9.37 -5.21 13.61
N PRO A 17 -9.49 -4.07 12.92
CA PRO A 17 -10.08 -2.86 13.51
C PRO A 17 -11.53 -3.08 13.96
N ASP A 18 -11.98 -2.32 14.94
CA ASP A 18 -13.40 -2.23 15.26
C ASP A 18 -14.15 -1.44 14.19
N PHE A 19 -15.05 -2.10 13.49
CA PHE A 19 -15.84 -1.51 12.41
C PHE A 19 -17.20 -0.94 12.89
N THR A 20 -17.47 -0.91 14.17
CA THR A 20 -18.76 -0.47 14.74
C THR A 20 -19.16 0.92 14.27
N TYR A 21 -18.19 1.86 14.19
CA TYR A 21 -18.48 3.21 13.68
C TYR A 21 -18.93 3.17 12.21
N LEU A 22 -18.28 2.36 11.40
CA LEU A 22 -18.60 2.22 9.97
C LEU A 22 -19.98 1.58 9.77
N GLU A 23 -20.29 0.55 10.55
CA GLU A 23 -21.60 -0.11 10.53
C GLU A 23 -22.76 0.83 10.89
N LYS A 24 -22.56 1.63 11.94
CA LYS A 24 -23.57 2.62 12.39
C LYS A 24 -23.77 3.78 11.41
N ASN A 25 -22.79 4.06 10.56
CA ASN A 25 -22.80 5.18 9.62
C ASN A 25 -22.70 4.75 8.15
N LYS A 26 -23.07 3.50 7.83
CA LYS A 26 -22.88 2.91 6.49
C LYS A 26 -23.41 3.78 5.34
N ASP A 27 -24.52 4.47 5.54
CA ASP A 27 -25.14 5.33 4.53
C ASP A 27 -24.30 6.56 4.17
N ARG A 28 -23.32 6.91 5.00
CA ARG A 28 -22.38 8.03 4.77
C ARG A 28 -21.14 7.62 4.01
N PHE A 29 -20.83 6.31 3.95
CA PHE A 29 -19.64 5.81 3.24
C PHE A 29 -19.87 5.82 1.74
N ARG A 30 -18.85 6.26 0.98
CA ARG A 30 -18.89 6.37 -0.48
C ARG A 30 -17.93 5.41 -1.17
N GLY A 31 -16.94 4.90 -0.45
CA GLY A 31 -15.95 3.98 -0.98
C GLY A 31 -14.77 3.79 -0.05
N ILE A 32 -13.90 2.89 -0.43
CA ILE A 32 -12.62 2.60 0.20
C ILE A 32 -11.54 2.91 -0.82
N VAL A 33 -10.50 3.65 -0.41
CA VAL A 33 -9.31 3.91 -1.22
C VAL A 33 -8.12 3.18 -0.60
N ILE A 34 -7.39 2.44 -1.40
CA ILE A 34 -6.25 1.64 -0.95
C ILE A 34 -4.97 2.21 -1.54
N THR A 35 -4.01 2.50 -0.68
CA THR A 35 -2.71 3.05 -1.06
C THR A 35 -1.82 2.02 -1.73
N HIS A 36 -1.78 0.80 -1.22
CA HIS A 36 -0.98 -0.32 -1.74
C HIS A 36 -1.43 -1.68 -1.16
N GLY A 37 -0.85 -2.75 -1.68
CA GLY A 37 -1.33 -4.12 -1.45
C GLY A 37 -0.67 -4.89 -0.31
N HIS A 38 0.00 -4.25 0.67
CA HIS A 38 0.51 -4.96 1.83
C HIS A 38 -0.61 -5.43 2.76
N GLU A 39 -0.34 -6.50 3.51
CA GLU A 39 -1.33 -7.18 4.35
C GLU A 39 -1.93 -6.28 5.42
N ASP A 40 -1.13 -5.49 6.08
CA ASP A 40 -1.55 -4.52 7.09
C ASP A 40 -2.43 -3.39 6.54
N HIS A 41 -2.51 -3.23 5.20
CA HIS A 41 -3.41 -2.29 4.53
C HIS A 41 -4.65 -2.96 3.94
N ILE A 42 -4.55 -4.17 3.39
CA ILE A 42 -5.67 -4.84 2.70
C ILE A 42 -6.26 -6.03 3.48
N GLY A 43 -5.55 -6.59 4.46
CA GLY A 43 -5.92 -7.85 5.12
C GLY A 43 -7.27 -7.83 5.82
N ALA A 44 -7.71 -6.69 6.35
CA ALA A 44 -9.01 -6.58 7.02
C ALA A 44 -10.19 -6.33 6.07
N LEU A 45 -9.97 -6.13 4.76
CA LEU A 45 -11.03 -5.84 3.79
C LEU A 45 -12.13 -6.91 3.74
N PRO A 46 -11.84 -8.23 3.74
CA PRO A 46 -12.90 -9.24 3.74
C PRO A 46 -13.82 -9.15 4.96
N TYR A 47 -13.26 -8.80 6.12
CA TYR A 47 -14.02 -8.66 7.37
C TYR A 47 -14.88 -7.40 7.35
N LEU A 48 -14.37 -6.28 6.81
CA LEU A 48 -15.13 -5.05 6.64
C LEU A 48 -16.28 -5.23 5.64
N LEU A 49 -16.02 -5.84 4.47
CA LEU A 49 -17.02 -5.98 3.41
C LEU A 49 -18.20 -6.87 3.79
N LYS A 50 -18.04 -7.80 4.74
CA LYS A 50 -19.15 -8.56 5.33
C LYS A 50 -20.14 -7.67 6.08
N LYS A 51 -19.69 -6.48 6.52
CA LYS A 51 -20.48 -5.55 7.34
C LYS A 51 -20.90 -4.30 6.55
N VAL A 52 -19.96 -3.75 5.76
CA VAL A 52 -20.17 -2.52 4.98
C VAL A 52 -19.60 -2.73 3.57
N ASN A 53 -20.47 -3.02 2.60
CA ASN A 53 -20.07 -3.23 1.22
C ASN A 53 -20.18 -1.93 0.43
N VAL A 54 -19.02 -1.38 0.01
CA VAL A 54 -18.90 -0.15 -0.77
C VAL A 54 -17.82 -0.34 -1.84
N PRO A 55 -17.82 0.49 -2.92
CA PRO A 55 -16.78 0.42 -3.95
C PRO A 55 -15.36 0.57 -3.39
N ILE A 56 -14.43 -0.22 -3.91
CA ILE A 56 -13.01 -0.19 -3.54
C ILE A 56 -12.24 0.35 -4.73
N TYR A 57 -11.33 1.29 -4.47
CA TYR A 57 -10.47 1.94 -5.46
C TYR A 57 -9.01 1.70 -5.11
N GLY A 58 -8.21 1.30 -6.09
CA GLY A 58 -6.78 1.07 -5.93
C GLY A 58 -6.11 0.83 -7.28
N THR A 59 -4.79 0.79 -7.28
CA THR A 59 -4.02 0.47 -8.48
C THR A 59 -4.21 -0.99 -8.90
N ARG A 60 -3.82 -1.32 -10.12
CA ARG A 60 -4.06 -2.65 -10.72
C ARG A 60 -3.51 -3.79 -9.88
N LEU A 61 -2.25 -3.71 -9.46
CA LEU A 61 -1.63 -4.77 -8.64
C LEU A 61 -2.29 -4.85 -7.27
N THR A 62 -2.53 -3.72 -6.63
CA THR A 62 -3.21 -3.64 -5.33
C THR A 62 -4.57 -4.34 -5.37
N LEU A 63 -5.38 -4.04 -6.39
CA LEU A 63 -6.69 -4.68 -6.54
C LEU A 63 -6.59 -6.15 -6.93
N GLY A 64 -5.56 -6.58 -7.67
CA GLY A 64 -5.32 -8.00 -7.94
C GLY A 64 -5.06 -8.80 -6.66
N LEU A 65 -4.32 -8.24 -5.70
CA LEU A 65 -4.12 -8.85 -4.39
C LEU A 65 -5.41 -8.87 -3.56
N VAL A 66 -6.17 -7.78 -3.58
CA VAL A 66 -7.51 -7.71 -2.94
C VAL A 66 -8.46 -8.75 -3.54
N GLU A 67 -8.46 -8.93 -4.87
CA GLU A 67 -9.27 -9.94 -5.56
C GLU A 67 -8.98 -11.35 -5.04
N GLY A 68 -7.69 -11.72 -4.92
CA GLY A 68 -7.26 -12.99 -4.34
C GLY A 68 -7.86 -13.22 -2.95
N LYS A 69 -7.71 -12.23 -2.05
CA LYS A 69 -8.27 -12.29 -0.70
C LYS A 69 -9.79 -12.41 -0.67
N LEU A 70 -10.48 -11.63 -1.48
CA LEU A 70 -11.94 -11.67 -1.54
C LEU A 70 -12.45 -13.01 -2.09
N LYS A 71 -11.69 -13.63 -3.00
CA LYS A 71 -11.98 -14.98 -3.53
C LYS A 71 -11.88 -16.03 -2.43
N GLU A 72 -10.82 -16.02 -1.61
CA GLU A 72 -10.64 -16.92 -0.47
C GLU A 72 -11.81 -16.84 0.53
N HIS A 73 -12.35 -15.64 0.71
CA HIS A 73 -13.51 -15.40 1.61
C HIS A 73 -14.89 -15.51 0.93
N ASN A 74 -14.97 -15.92 -0.35
CA ASN A 74 -16.20 -15.99 -1.14
C ASN A 74 -16.96 -14.65 -1.24
N LEU A 75 -16.24 -13.54 -1.28
CA LEU A 75 -16.82 -12.18 -1.33
C LEU A 75 -16.63 -11.47 -2.68
N LEU A 76 -15.85 -12.07 -3.60
CA LEU A 76 -15.49 -11.42 -4.86
C LEU A 76 -16.70 -11.05 -5.72
N SER A 77 -17.71 -11.94 -5.79
CA SER A 77 -18.89 -11.72 -6.63
C SER A 77 -19.76 -10.54 -6.22
N GLN A 78 -19.63 -10.06 -4.99
CA GLN A 78 -20.38 -8.92 -4.47
C GLN A 78 -19.55 -7.65 -4.32
N ALA A 79 -18.24 -7.73 -4.53
CA ALA A 79 -17.33 -6.60 -4.41
C ALA A 79 -17.31 -5.76 -5.69
N SER A 80 -17.24 -4.44 -5.54
CA SER A 80 -17.02 -3.49 -6.64
C SER A 80 -15.57 -3.00 -6.61
N LEU A 81 -14.71 -3.57 -7.45
CA LEU A 81 -13.29 -3.22 -7.58
C LEU A 81 -13.11 -2.24 -8.74
N ASN A 82 -12.50 -1.08 -8.50
CA ASN A 82 -12.34 -0.02 -9.46
C ASN A 82 -10.84 0.33 -9.57
N VAL A 83 -10.23 -0.05 -10.68
CA VAL A 83 -8.83 0.25 -10.96
C VAL A 83 -8.65 1.74 -11.21
N VAL A 84 -7.63 2.32 -10.60
CA VAL A 84 -7.23 3.71 -10.78
C VAL A 84 -5.76 3.81 -11.17
N GLU A 85 -5.43 4.88 -11.87
CA GLU A 85 -4.06 5.21 -12.26
C GLU A 85 -3.53 6.39 -11.43
N PRO A 86 -2.20 6.51 -11.26
CA PRO A 86 -1.61 7.72 -10.69
C PRO A 86 -2.07 8.99 -11.40
N ARG A 87 -2.30 10.06 -10.66
CA ARG A 87 -2.89 11.33 -11.11
C ARG A 87 -4.40 11.28 -11.40
N GLN A 88 -5.03 10.11 -11.32
CA GLN A 88 -6.49 10.02 -11.45
C GLN A 88 -7.17 10.51 -10.18
N ASN A 89 -8.31 11.18 -10.37
CA ASN A 89 -9.19 11.65 -9.31
C ASN A 89 -10.46 10.82 -9.25
N VAL A 90 -10.81 10.36 -8.04
CA VAL A 90 -12.05 9.64 -7.74
C VAL A 90 -12.96 10.53 -6.91
N ARG A 91 -14.16 10.80 -7.41
CA ARG A 91 -15.15 11.59 -6.68
C ARG A 91 -15.88 10.74 -5.64
N MET A 92 -15.92 11.22 -4.41
CA MET A 92 -16.57 10.58 -3.26
C MET A 92 -17.47 11.57 -2.51
N GLY A 93 -18.66 11.80 -3.03
CA GLY A 93 -19.60 12.78 -2.50
C GLY A 93 -19.09 14.22 -2.68
N CYS A 94 -18.88 14.95 -1.59
CA CYS A 94 -18.32 16.31 -1.61
C CYS A 94 -16.77 16.32 -1.64
N MET A 95 -16.13 15.16 -1.59
CA MET A 95 -14.67 15.00 -1.64
C MET A 95 -14.24 14.42 -2.98
N SER A 96 -12.97 14.62 -3.34
CA SER A 96 -12.31 13.85 -4.38
C SER A 96 -10.94 13.40 -3.88
N VAL A 97 -10.52 12.21 -4.32
CA VAL A 97 -9.25 11.60 -3.94
C VAL A 97 -8.40 11.42 -5.17
N GLU A 98 -7.24 12.04 -5.20
CA GLU A 98 -6.22 11.90 -6.23
C GLU A 98 -5.17 10.89 -5.76
N PHE A 99 -4.77 9.97 -6.63
CA PHE A 99 -3.71 9.01 -6.40
C PHE A 99 -2.38 9.57 -6.89
N ILE A 100 -1.35 9.58 -6.04
CA ILE A 100 -0.02 10.11 -6.35
C ILE A 100 0.99 9.00 -6.22
N ARG A 101 1.77 8.74 -7.28
CA ARG A 101 2.77 7.67 -7.25
C ARG A 101 3.81 7.90 -6.17
N VAL A 102 4.07 6.84 -5.38
CA VAL A 102 5.21 6.76 -4.46
C VAL A 102 6.03 5.50 -4.73
N ASN A 103 7.26 5.44 -4.23
CA ASN A 103 8.03 4.22 -4.20
C ASN A 103 7.87 3.54 -2.84
N HIS A 104 7.75 2.23 -2.85
CA HIS A 104 7.70 1.40 -1.65
C HIS A 104 8.30 0.01 -1.97
N SER A 105 8.26 -0.93 -1.04
CA SER A 105 8.73 -2.31 -1.25
C SER A 105 7.80 -3.16 -2.11
N ILE A 106 6.64 -2.63 -2.49
CA ILE A 106 5.69 -3.23 -3.42
C ILE A 106 5.42 -2.25 -4.58
N PRO A 107 5.27 -2.74 -5.83
CA PRO A 107 4.90 -1.89 -6.97
C PRO A 107 3.53 -1.22 -6.80
N ASP A 108 3.28 -0.20 -7.59
CA ASP A 108 2.00 0.51 -7.69
C ASP A 108 1.53 1.21 -6.41
N ALA A 109 2.41 1.42 -5.42
CA ALA A 109 2.06 2.17 -4.23
C ALA A 109 1.74 3.64 -4.54
N CYS A 110 0.71 4.17 -3.87
CA CYS A 110 0.26 5.54 -4.02
C CYS A 110 0.05 6.23 -2.68
N ALA A 111 0.41 7.50 -2.63
CA ALA A 111 -0.14 8.46 -1.68
C ALA A 111 -1.50 8.97 -2.19
N LEU A 112 -2.23 9.63 -1.31
CA LEU A 112 -3.55 10.18 -1.59
C LEU A 112 -3.57 11.68 -1.29
N ALA A 113 -4.05 12.49 -2.25
CA ALA A 113 -4.45 13.85 -1.97
C ALA A 113 -5.98 13.91 -1.90
N ILE A 114 -6.50 14.15 -0.71
CA ILE A 114 -7.93 14.17 -0.41
C ILE A 114 -8.39 15.63 -0.42
N HIS A 115 -9.05 16.00 -1.51
CA HIS A 115 -9.61 17.34 -1.68
C HIS A 115 -10.97 17.40 -0.99
N THR A 116 -11.08 18.26 -0.01
CA THR A 116 -12.31 18.48 0.77
C THR A 116 -12.76 19.94 0.67
N PRO A 117 -14.00 20.27 1.02
CA PRO A 117 -14.44 21.68 1.09
C PRO A 117 -13.63 22.54 2.08
N ALA A 118 -12.98 21.93 3.08
CA ALA A 118 -12.16 22.61 4.08
C ALA A 118 -10.70 22.79 3.67
N GLY A 119 -10.22 22.06 2.68
CA GLY A 119 -8.83 22.07 2.22
C GLY A 119 -8.34 20.69 1.77
N VAL A 120 -7.06 20.60 1.46
CA VAL A 120 -6.43 19.37 0.99
C VAL A 120 -5.75 18.65 2.15
N ILE A 121 -6.04 17.35 2.30
CA ILE A 121 -5.32 16.46 3.21
C ILE A 121 -4.45 15.55 2.34
N VAL A 122 -3.16 15.43 2.68
CA VAL A 122 -2.25 14.50 2.01
C VAL A 122 -1.97 13.34 2.96
N HIS A 123 -2.26 12.11 2.50
CA HIS A 123 -1.91 10.87 3.18
C HIS A 123 -0.85 10.17 2.35
N THR A 124 0.35 9.99 2.90
CA THR A 124 1.49 9.48 2.11
C THR A 124 1.36 8.00 1.74
N GLY A 125 0.52 7.23 2.44
CA GLY A 125 0.71 5.78 2.47
C GLY A 125 2.12 5.47 3.00
N ASP A 126 2.59 4.27 2.73
CA ASP A 126 3.98 3.90 3.02
C ASP A 126 4.85 4.27 1.83
N PHE A 127 5.97 4.94 2.07
CA PHE A 127 6.80 5.42 0.99
C PHE A 127 8.29 5.43 1.33
N LYS A 128 9.09 5.46 0.30
CA LYS A 128 10.50 5.89 0.35
C LYS A 128 10.80 6.82 -0.81
N VAL A 129 11.78 7.68 -0.66
CA VAL A 129 12.30 8.50 -1.75
C VAL A 129 13.41 7.72 -2.43
N ASP A 130 13.10 7.11 -3.58
CA ASP A 130 14.05 6.33 -4.38
C ASP A 130 14.10 6.89 -5.80
N TYR A 131 15.26 7.45 -6.18
CA TYR A 131 15.49 8.01 -7.53
C TYR A 131 15.95 6.97 -8.54
N THR A 132 16.23 5.75 -8.09
CA THR A 132 16.68 4.63 -8.94
C THR A 132 15.88 3.37 -8.64
N PRO A 133 14.53 3.43 -8.72
CA PRO A 133 13.70 2.25 -8.48
C PRO A 133 14.04 1.13 -9.47
N ILE A 134 13.71 -0.10 -9.13
CA ILE A 134 13.93 -1.28 -9.99
C ILE A 134 13.03 -1.21 -11.20
N GLU A 135 11.75 -0.96 -10.97
CA GLU A 135 10.70 -0.86 -11.98
C GLU A 135 9.76 0.31 -11.66
N GLY A 136 8.96 0.69 -12.64
CA GLY A 136 8.01 1.79 -12.55
C GLY A 136 8.68 3.15 -12.60
N GLY A 137 7.92 4.16 -12.24
CA GLY A 137 8.39 5.54 -12.18
C GLY A 137 8.92 5.91 -10.79
N ILE A 138 9.71 6.97 -10.72
CA ILE A 138 10.11 7.58 -9.45
C ILE A 138 8.91 8.20 -8.75
N ILE A 139 9.02 8.37 -7.44
CA ILE A 139 8.04 9.11 -6.64
C ILE A 139 7.74 10.48 -7.26
N ASP A 140 6.47 10.85 -7.31
CA ASP A 140 6.02 12.10 -7.94
C ASP A 140 6.17 13.31 -7.01
N LEU A 141 7.42 13.64 -6.66
CA LEU A 141 7.73 14.78 -5.81
C LEU A 141 7.24 16.12 -6.40
N ALA A 142 7.16 16.21 -7.73
CA ALA A 142 6.64 17.42 -8.38
C ALA A 142 5.18 17.66 -7.95
N ARG A 143 4.37 16.60 -7.89
CA ARG A 143 2.98 16.73 -7.44
C ARG A 143 2.85 17.13 -5.98
N PHE A 144 3.68 16.57 -5.10
CA PHE A 144 3.72 17.01 -3.70
C PHE A 144 4.11 18.49 -3.59
N GLY A 145 5.10 18.95 -4.37
CA GLY A 145 5.48 20.37 -4.43
C GLY A 145 4.34 21.28 -4.90
N GLU A 146 3.59 20.88 -5.95
CA GLU A 146 2.42 21.62 -6.44
C GLU A 146 1.33 21.72 -5.35
N LEU A 147 1.05 20.64 -4.61
CA LEU A 147 0.08 20.65 -3.52
C LEU A 147 0.55 21.53 -2.36
N GLY A 148 1.83 21.44 -2.00
CA GLY A 148 2.44 22.30 -0.98
C GLY A 148 2.32 23.78 -1.31
N ASN A 149 2.57 24.17 -2.56
CA ASN A 149 2.43 25.56 -3.03
C ASN A 149 0.98 26.08 -2.98
N ARG A 150 0.00 25.19 -3.13
CA ARG A 150 -1.43 25.52 -3.01
C ARG A 150 -1.91 25.59 -1.57
N GLY A 151 -1.16 25.03 -0.65
CA GLY A 151 -1.51 24.87 0.76
C GLY A 151 -2.15 23.51 1.06
N VAL A 152 -1.60 22.83 2.05
CA VAL A 152 -2.08 21.55 2.57
C VAL A 152 -2.63 21.77 3.98
N LEU A 153 -3.87 21.35 4.21
CA LEU A 153 -4.53 21.48 5.51
C LEU A 153 -3.91 20.53 6.55
N ALA A 154 -3.62 19.29 6.14
CA ALA A 154 -2.99 18.30 6.99
C ALA A 154 -2.14 17.34 6.16
N LEU A 155 -0.97 16.97 6.69
CA LEU A 155 -0.10 15.92 6.17
C LEU A 155 -0.15 14.73 7.14
N MET A 156 -0.62 13.59 6.66
CA MET A 156 -0.62 12.31 7.37
C MET A 156 0.51 11.46 6.79
N SER A 157 1.68 11.55 7.41
CA SER A 157 2.87 10.81 6.96
C SER A 157 3.09 9.56 7.78
N GLU A 158 3.53 8.49 7.11
CA GLU A 158 4.06 7.32 7.80
C GLU A 158 5.32 7.68 8.61
N SER A 159 5.63 6.93 9.63
CA SER A 159 6.72 7.20 10.57
C SER A 159 7.51 5.97 10.98
N THR A 160 7.44 4.89 10.23
CA THR A 160 8.00 3.56 10.55
C THR A 160 9.48 3.62 10.96
N ASN A 161 10.27 4.44 10.30
CA ASN A 161 11.70 4.59 10.58
C ASN A 161 12.07 5.98 11.13
N ALA A 162 11.12 6.74 11.66
CA ALA A 162 11.36 8.13 12.08
C ALA A 162 12.43 8.27 13.18
N GLU A 163 12.58 7.28 14.04
CA GLU A 163 13.57 7.27 15.14
C GLU A 163 14.93 6.69 14.72
N ARG A 164 15.07 6.13 13.52
CA ARG A 164 16.31 5.53 13.05
C ARG A 164 17.16 6.57 12.34
N PRO A 165 18.41 6.82 12.79
CA PRO A 165 19.31 7.72 12.10
C PRO A 165 19.74 7.14 10.75
N GLY A 166 19.97 8.02 9.76
CA GLY A 166 20.43 7.64 8.43
C GLY A 166 19.31 7.67 7.38
N TYR A 167 19.46 6.88 6.34
CA TYR A 167 18.51 6.82 5.21
C TYR A 167 18.40 5.41 4.64
N THR A 168 17.28 5.09 4.03
CA THR A 168 17.04 3.83 3.33
C THR A 168 17.68 3.88 1.94
N LYS A 169 18.56 2.91 1.64
CA LYS A 169 19.18 2.77 0.31
C LYS A 169 18.14 2.38 -0.75
N SER A 170 18.48 2.64 -2.02
CA SER A 170 17.69 2.16 -3.15
C SER A 170 17.61 0.62 -3.15
N GLU A 171 16.45 0.08 -3.52
CA GLU A 171 16.25 -1.36 -3.66
C GLU A 171 17.20 -1.96 -4.74
N ARG A 172 17.61 -1.18 -5.73
CA ARG A 172 18.59 -1.60 -6.74
C ARG A 172 19.90 -2.09 -6.14
N SER A 173 20.36 -1.49 -5.03
CA SER A 173 21.60 -1.89 -4.35
C SER A 173 21.55 -3.31 -3.79
N VAL A 174 20.36 -3.84 -3.53
CA VAL A 174 20.16 -5.22 -3.06
C VAL A 174 20.46 -6.23 -4.17
N GLY A 175 20.10 -5.93 -5.43
CA GLY A 175 20.39 -6.79 -6.58
C GLY A 175 21.89 -7.01 -6.79
N GLU A 176 22.72 -6.00 -6.58
CA GLU A 176 24.18 -6.17 -6.63
C GLU A 176 24.70 -7.10 -5.54
N SER A 177 24.12 -7.01 -4.34
CA SER A 177 24.45 -7.91 -3.24
C SER A 177 24.04 -9.35 -3.55
N PHE A 178 22.90 -9.58 -4.17
CA PHE A 178 22.47 -10.91 -4.61
C PHE A 178 23.44 -11.51 -5.62
N LYS A 179 23.84 -10.76 -6.66
CA LYS A 179 24.82 -11.24 -7.64
C LYS A 179 26.11 -11.74 -6.99
N ASN A 180 26.63 -10.96 -6.04
CA ASN A 180 27.84 -11.34 -5.30
C ASN A 180 27.65 -12.62 -4.47
N LEU A 181 26.49 -12.74 -3.79
CA LEU A 181 26.16 -13.92 -2.99
C LEU A 181 25.97 -15.17 -3.85
N PHE A 182 25.26 -15.06 -4.99
CA PHE A 182 25.06 -16.17 -5.91
C PHE A 182 26.40 -16.63 -6.50
N ASN A 183 27.26 -15.73 -6.96
CA ASN A 183 28.59 -16.07 -7.48
C ASN A 183 29.46 -16.77 -6.43
N SER A 184 29.38 -16.39 -5.16
CA SER A 184 30.14 -17.01 -4.07
C SER A 184 29.60 -18.37 -3.64
N ALA A 185 28.38 -18.69 -4.05
CA ALA A 185 27.68 -19.92 -3.68
C ALA A 185 27.57 -20.93 -4.83
N GLU A 186 28.43 -20.83 -5.84
CA GLU A 186 28.45 -21.76 -6.96
C GLU A 186 28.55 -23.22 -6.47
N GLY A 187 27.70 -24.09 -7.02
CA GLY A 187 27.60 -25.49 -6.65
C GLY A 187 26.91 -25.74 -5.29
N LYS A 188 26.40 -24.73 -4.60
CA LYS A 188 25.71 -24.85 -3.31
C LYS A 188 24.20 -24.61 -3.48
N ARG A 189 23.42 -25.14 -2.55
CA ARG A 189 22.01 -24.79 -2.41
C ARG A 189 21.90 -23.44 -1.69
N ILE A 190 21.16 -22.51 -2.28
CA ILE A 190 20.87 -21.20 -1.68
C ILE A 190 19.43 -21.23 -1.16
N ILE A 191 19.23 -20.79 0.08
CA ILE A 191 17.91 -20.62 0.70
C ILE A 191 17.76 -19.14 1.04
N ILE A 192 16.71 -18.51 0.50
CA ILE A 192 16.43 -17.09 0.68
C ILE A 192 15.08 -16.95 1.37
N ALA A 193 15.05 -16.25 2.51
CA ALA A 193 13.85 -15.85 3.20
C ALA A 193 13.56 -14.37 2.89
N THR A 194 12.35 -14.08 2.44
CA THR A 194 11.88 -12.71 2.15
C THR A 194 10.37 -12.62 2.34
N PHE A 195 9.85 -11.41 2.49
CA PHE A 195 8.42 -11.19 2.46
C PHE A 195 7.89 -11.47 1.04
N SER A 196 6.84 -12.27 0.91
CA SER A 196 6.22 -12.61 -0.37
C SER A 196 5.65 -11.37 -1.10
N SER A 197 5.28 -10.34 -0.36
CA SER A 197 4.80 -9.06 -0.91
C SER A 197 5.90 -8.18 -1.49
N ASN A 198 7.19 -8.45 -1.22
CA ASN A 198 8.29 -7.71 -1.83
C ASN A 198 8.62 -8.28 -3.23
N ILE A 199 7.74 -8.00 -4.17
CA ILE A 199 7.77 -8.52 -5.55
C ILE A 199 9.06 -8.11 -6.27
N HIS A 200 9.51 -6.87 -6.08
CA HIS A 200 10.77 -6.40 -6.67
C HIS A 200 11.99 -7.21 -6.22
N ARG A 201 12.04 -7.61 -4.95
CA ARG A 201 13.13 -8.44 -4.42
C ARG A 201 13.08 -9.85 -4.97
N ILE A 202 11.89 -10.43 -5.09
CA ILE A 202 11.70 -11.75 -5.71
C ILE A 202 12.18 -11.72 -7.17
N GLN A 203 11.84 -10.67 -7.91
CA GLN A 203 12.30 -10.52 -9.29
C GLN A 203 13.84 -10.42 -9.37
N GLN A 204 14.48 -9.63 -8.51
CA GLN A 204 15.94 -9.54 -8.47
C GLN A 204 16.63 -10.88 -8.14
N ILE A 205 15.99 -11.70 -7.30
CA ILE A 205 16.48 -13.05 -6.99
C ILE A 205 16.39 -13.97 -8.23
N ILE A 206 15.30 -13.86 -8.98
CA ILE A 206 15.09 -14.65 -10.20
C ILE A 206 16.09 -14.25 -11.30
N ASP A 207 16.43 -12.99 -11.37
CA ASP A 207 17.33 -12.42 -12.38
C ASP A 207 18.83 -12.71 -12.09
N CYS A 208 19.17 -13.29 -10.94
CA CYS A 208 20.52 -13.71 -10.56
C CYS A 208 20.82 -15.15 -10.87
#